data_0057f6ee08e627df49d592dc1f5cdffd
#
_entry.id   0057f6ee08e627df49d592dc1f5cdffd
#
_cell.length_a   1.000
_cell.length_b   1.000
_cell.length_c   1.000
_cell.angle_alpha   90.00
_cell.angle_beta   90.00
_cell.angle_gamma   90.00
#
_symmetry.space_group_name_H-M   'P 1'
#
loop_
_entity.id
_entity.type
_entity.pdbx_description
1 polymer ?
#
loop_
_entity_poly.entity_id
_entity_poly.type
_entity_poly.pdbx_seq_one_letter_code
_entity_poly.pdbx_strand_id
1 'polypeptide(L)'
;IIDEFPFLAGPNPSIKSLFQHEIDHVWKNKNLFLILCGSSVSFMVNEIMGYKSPLYGRITSSMEVKPFDYLESADFFPAYTYEDKLLAYGILGGIPRYLCAFSDRYSIKKNIEKAIMSNGAFLYDEPQMLLKSELREPGVYNSILEAIARGRNRISEISDTIHEEKSKCVKYISALLAMRLIEKKVPCGEGESSRKTIYSLTDNFYRFWYHYIFANKSYYEIVGPNAAAADIMKDISDFMGPVFEDICKQYL
;
A
#
# COMPACT_ATOMS: atom_id res chain seq x y z
N ILE A 1 -18.08 -16.28 8.89
CA ILE A 1 -17.08 -15.46 8.20
C ILE A 1 -16.11 -16.38 7.49
N ILE A 2 -15.81 -16.10 6.23
CA ILE A 2 -14.77 -16.77 5.46
C ILE A 2 -13.72 -15.71 5.11
N ASP A 3 -12.58 -15.83 5.77
CA ASP A 3 -11.45 -14.94 5.56
C ASP A 3 -10.58 -15.45 4.40
N GLU A 4 -9.87 -14.53 3.74
CA GLU A 4 -9.03 -14.80 2.57
C GLU A 4 -9.74 -15.63 1.48
N PHE A 5 -11.00 -15.29 1.20
CA PHE A 5 -11.80 -15.94 0.16
C PHE A 5 -11.11 -16.02 -1.22
N PRO A 6 -10.28 -15.06 -1.65
CA PRO A 6 -9.49 -15.16 -2.87
C PRO A 6 -8.61 -16.42 -2.95
N PHE A 7 -8.01 -16.86 -1.85
CA PHE A 7 -7.20 -18.08 -1.82
C PHE A 7 -8.03 -19.35 -1.98
N LEU A 8 -9.29 -19.33 -1.56
CA LEU A 8 -10.21 -20.43 -1.75
C LEU A 8 -10.75 -20.48 -3.20
N ALA A 9 -11.19 -19.33 -3.71
CA ALA A 9 -11.93 -19.25 -4.97
C ALA A 9 -11.04 -19.03 -6.20
N GLY A 10 -9.82 -18.51 -6.05
CA GLY A 10 -8.87 -18.31 -7.14
C GLY A 10 -8.39 -19.61 -7.78
N PRO A 11 -7.83 -20.55 -7.00
CA PRO A 11 -7.41 -21.85 -7.51
C PRO A 11 -8.58 -22.75 -7.98
N ASN A 12 -9.76 -22.56 -7.40
CA ASN A 12 -10.95 -23.34 -7.73
C ASN A 12 -12.15 -22.44 -8.08
N PRO A 13 -12.29 -22.04 -9.36
CA PRO A 13 -13.39 -21.18 -9.81
C PRO A 13 -14.79 -21.75 -9.55
N SER A 14 -14.94 -23.09 -9.43
CA SER A 14 -16.21 -23.75 -9.13
C SER A 14 -16.78 -23.40 -7.76
N ILE A 15 -15.96 -22.94 -6.82
CA ILE A 15 -16.38 -22.49 -5.51
C ILE A 15 -17.42 -21.36 -5.61
N LYS A 16 -17.22 -20.42 -6.53
CA LYS A 16 -18.19 -19.32 -6.73
C LYS A 16 -19.56 -19.83 -7.15
N SER A 17 -19.62 -20.84 -8.02
CA SER A 17 -20.87 -21.47 -8.46
C SER A 17 -21.50 -22.33 -7.35
N LEU A 18 -20.69 -23.00 -6.53
CA LEU A 18 -21.18 -23.72 -5.36
C LEU A 18 -21.86 -22.77 -4.37
N PHE A 19 -21.21 -21.65 -4.04
CA PHE A 19 -21.81 -20.63 -3.19
C PHE A 19 -23.08 -20.03 -3.79
N GLN A 20 -23.12 -19.81 -5.10
CA GLN A 20 -24.34 -19.40 -5.79
C GLN A 20 -25.47 -20.39 -5.54
N HIS A 21 -25.22 -21.69 -5.75
CA HIS A 21 -26.20 -22.74 -5.54
C HIS A 21 -26.71 -22.77 -4.08
N GLU A 22 -25.79 -22.74 -3.14
CA GLU A 22 -26.13 -22.75 -1.71
C GLU A 22 -26.95 -21.51 -1.29
N ILE A 23 -26.57 -20.32 -1.77
CA ILE A 23 -27.32 -19.09 -1.50
C ILE A 23 -28.76 -19.20 -2.04
N ASP A 24 -28.90 -19.61 -3.31
CA ASP A 24 -30.19 -19.62 -4.01
C ASP A 24 -31.14 -20.69 -3.49
N HIS A 25 -30.65 -21.87 -3.10
CA HIS A 25 -31.47 -23.04 -2.83
C HIS A 25 -31.51 -23.47 -1.36
N VAL A 26 -30.41 -23.18 -0.59
CA VAL A 26 -30.31 -23.69 0.78
C VAL A 26 -30.37 -22.56 1.80
N TRP A 27 -29.61 -21.46 1.58
CA TRP A 27 -29.44 -20.44 2.60
C TRP A 27 -30.46 -19.32 2.55
N LYS A 28 -31.14 -19.11 1.41
CA LYS A 28 -32.08 -18.01 1.18
C LYS A 28 -33.15 -17.88 2.28
N ASN A 29 -33.58 -19.01 2.86
CA ASN A 29 -34.63 -19.04 3.88
C ASN A 29 -34.06 -19.35 5.29
N LYS A 30 -32.78 -19.20 5.51
CA LYS A 30 -32.12 -19.44 6.80
C LYS A 30 -31.64 -18.13 7.42
N ASN A 31 -31.63 -18.10 8.75
CA ASN A 31 -31.01 -16.99 9.50
C ASN A 31 -29.46 -17.09 9.43
N LEU A 32 -28.91 -16.82 8.26
CA LEU A 32 -27.48 -16.87 8.01
C LEU A 32 -26.96 -15.49 7.61
N PHE A 33 -25.90 -15.06 8.28
CA PHE A 33 -25.13 -13.88 7.91
C PHE A 33 -23.75 -14.33 7.43
N LEU A 34 -23.54 -14.27 6.12
CA LEU A 34 -22.29 -14.68 5.47
C LEU A 34 -21.42 -13.46 5.17
N ILE A 35 -20.19 -13.47 5.67
CA ILE A 35 -19.17 -12.45 5.36
C ILE A 35 -18.04 -13.14 4.60
N LEU A 36 -17.72 -12.62 3.41
CA LEU A 36 -16.56 -13.01 2.62
C LEU A 36 -15.54 -11.87 2.69
N CYS A 37 -14.36 -12.14 3.23
CA CYS A 37 -13.26 -11.17 3.32
C CYS A 37 -12.13 -11.56 2.38
N GLY A 38 -11.31 -10.61 1.99
CA GLY A 38 -10.10 -10.85 1.21
C GLY A 38 -9.26 -9.60 1.07
N SER A 39 -7.95 -9.77 1.13
CA SER A 39 -6.96 -8.70 0.98
C SER A 39 -6.80 -8.25 -0.48
N SER A 40 -7.06 -9.13 -1.45
CA SER A 40 -7.00 -8.80 -2.87
C SER A 40 -8.24 -8.04 -3.34
N VAL A 41 -8.19 -6.70 -3.28
CA VAL A 41 -9.32 -5.84 -3.66
C VAL A 41 -9.72 -6.05 -5.11
N SER A 42 -8.77 -6.19 -6.04
CA SER A 42 -9.06 -6.43 -7.46
C SER A 42 -9.83 -7.73 -7.67
N PHE A 43 -9.48 -8.80 -6.93
CA PHE A 43 -10.21 -10.06 -6.97
C PHE A 43 -11.63 -9.89 -6.42
N MET A 44 -11.77 -9.25 -5.26
CA MET A 44 -13.09 -9.05 -4.65
C MET A 44 -14.01 -8.22 -5.54
N VAL A 45 -13.51 -7.15 -6.15
CA VAL A 45 -14.30 -6.28 -7.04
C VAL A 45 -14.64 -6.98 -8.36
N ASN A 46 -13.65 -7.56 -9.02
CA ASN A 46 -13.83 -8.08 -10.39
C ASN A 46 -14.43 -9.50 -10.40
N GLU A 47 -13.94 -10.37 -9.54
CA GLU A 47 -14.27 -11.80 -9.56
C GLU A 47 -15.45 -12.17 -8.64
N ILE A 48 -15.72 -11.38 -7.59
CA ILE A 48 -16.80 -11.66 -6.65
C ILE A 48 -18.00 -10.74 -6.93
N MET A 49 -17.80 -9.43 -7.01
CA MET A 49 -18.86 -8.44 -7.23
C MET A 49 -19.12 -8.16 -8.71
N GLY A 50 -18.20 -8.53 -9.61
CA GLY A 50 -18.28 -8.25 -11.04
C GLY A 50 -19.49 -8.89 -11.71
N TYR A 51 -20.03 -8.26 -12.77
CA TYR A 51 -21.22 -8.71 -13.49
C TYR A 51 -21.16 -10.17 -13.99
N LYS A 52 -19.96 -10.66 -14.32
CA LYS A 52 -19.73 -12.04 -14.78
C LYS A 52 -19.62 -13.06 -13.62
N SER A 53 -19.60 -12.60 -12.39
CA SER A 53 -19.48 -13.48 -11.22
C SER A 53 -20.77 -14.27 -10.98
N PRO A 54 -20.69 -15.57 -10.63
CA PRO A 54 -21.84 -16.31 -10.12
C PRO A 54 -22.49 -15.67 -8.89
N LEU A 55 -21.74 -14.86 -8.13
CA LEU A 55 -22.22 -14.18 -6.91
C LEU A 55 -22.82 -12.81 -7.19
N TYR A 56 -22.77 -12.32 -8.44
CA TYR A 56 -23.37 -11.04 -8.80
C TYR A 56 -24.87 -11.02 -8.46
N GLY A 57 -25.34 -9.92 -7.84
CA GLY A 57 -26.75 -9.76 -7.42
C GLY A 57 -27.15 -10.55 -6.17
N ARG A 58 -26.21 -11.28 -5.53
CA ARG A 58 -26.44 -12.03 -4.29
C ARG A 58 -25.74 -11.37 -3.08
N ILE A 59 -24.92 -10.39 -3.34
CA ILE A 59 -24.23 -9.60 -2.30
C ILE A 59 -25.19 -8.49 -1.86
N THR A 60 -25.49 -8.46 -0.57
CA THR A 60 -26.40 -7.47 0.04
C THR A 60 -25.68 -6.18 0.42
N SER A 61 -24.39 -6.25 0.75
CA SER A 61 -23.58 -5.10 1.10
C SER A 61 -22.09 -5.40 0.85
N SER A 62 -21.31 -4.39 0.57
CA SER A 62 -19.86 -4.46 0.49
C SER A 62 -19.24 -3.31 1.27
N MET A 63 -18.11 -3.56 1.92
CA MET A 63 -17.37 -2.56 2.66
C MET A 63 -15.88 -2.69 2.32
N GLU A 64 -15.28 -1.58 1.96
CA GLU A 64 -13.83 -1.47 1.81
C GLU A 64 -13.25 -0.87 3.09
N VAL A 65 -12.36 -1.60 3.75
CA VAL A 65 -11.62 -1.10 4.91
C VAL A 65 -10.38 -0.37 4.39
N LYS A 66 -10.38 0.95 4.53
CA LYS A 66 -9.25 1.80 4.13
C LYS A 66 -8.25 1.94 5.27
N PRO A 67 -6.97 2.25 4.96
CA PRO A 67 -6.05 2.72 5.99
C PRO A 67 -6.62 3.94 6.73
N PHE A 68 -6.24 4.11 7.97
CA PHE A 68 -6.61 5.29 8.77
C PHE A 68 -6.09 6.58 8.13
N ASP A 69 -6.87 7.63 8.25
CA ASP A 69 -6.42 8.99 7.91
C ASP A 69 -5.43 9.54 8.96
N TYR A 70 -4.99 10.79 8.77
CA TYR A 70 -4.05 11.41 9.70
C TYR A 70 -4.60 11.53 11.12
N LEU A 71 -5.87 11.95 11.30
CA LEU A 71 -6.45 12.13 12.63
C LEU A 71 -6.65 10.81 13.35
N GLU A 72 -7.20 9.82 12.66
CA GLU A 72 -7.37 8.46 13.19
C GLU A 72 -6.02 7.83 13.57
N SER A 73 -4.99 8.04 12.74
CA SER A 73 -3.63 7.56 13.01
C SER A 73 -2.97 8.29 14.19
N ALA A 74 -3.28 9.56 14.39
CA ALA A 74 -2.75 10.36 15.49
C ALA A 74 -3.20 9.87 16.87
N ASP A 75 -4.35 9.18 16.95
CA ASP A 75 -4.87 8.61 18.19
C ASP A 75 -4.02 7.43 18.71
N PHE A 76 -3.20 6.83 17.88
CA PHE A 76 -2.22 5.81 18.30
C PHE A 76 -1.08 6.39 19.14
N PHE A 77 -0.88 7.71 19.09
CA PHE A 77 0.26 8.40 19.72
C PHE A 77 -0.19 9.57 20.62
N PRO A 78 -0.93 9.32 21.70
CA PRO A 78 -1.49 10.38 22.53
C PRO A 78 -0.42 11.26 23.20
N ALA A 79 0.77 10.71 23.49
CA ALA A 79 1.86 11.46 24.16
C ALA A 79 2.74 12.25 23.17
N TYR A 80 2.60 12.07 21.85
CA TYR A 80 3.36 12.82 20.86
C TYR A 80 2.85 14.26 20.70
N THR A 81 3.77 15.15 20.36
CA THR A 81 3.46 16.49 19.86
C THR A 81 2.74 16.39 18.50
N TYR A 82 2.12 17.47 18.05
CA TYR A 82 1.50 17.50 16.70
C TYR A 82 2.54 17.25 15.59
N GLU A 83 3.76 17.75 15.76
CA GLU A 83 4.87 17.53 14.82
C GLU A 83 5.29 16.05 14.78
N ASP A 84 5.45 15.42 15.94
CA ASP A 84 5.80 14.00 16.03
C ASP A 84 4.68 13.10 15.47
N LYS A 85 3.41 13.44 15.69
CA LYS A 85 2.26 12.74 15.08
C LYS A 85 2.28 12.85 13.57
N LEU A 86 2.58 14.04 13.03
CA LEU A 86 2.72 14.28 11.61
C LEU A 86 3.85 13.43 11.01
N LEU A 87 5.02 13.41 11.67
CA LEU A 87 6.16 12.59 11.26
C LEU A 87 5.82 11.10 11.31
N ALA A 88 5.19 10.63 12.40
CA ALA A 88 4.79 9.23 12.54
C ALA A 88 3.86 8.79 11.40
N TYR A 89 2.84 9.60 11.07
CA TYR A 89 1.95 9.33 9.95
C TYR A 89 2.66 9.37 8.60
N GLY A 90 3.55 10.33 8.39
CA GLY A 90 4.33 10.44 7.15
C GLY A 90 5.27 9.26 6.93
N ILE A 91 5.76 8.65 8.02
CA ILE A 91 6.64 7.49 7.97
C ILE A 91 5.85 6.18 7.85
N LEU A 92 4.78 6.00 8.62
CA LEU A 92 4.07 4.73 8.79
C LEU A 92 2.79 4.59 7.96
N GLY A 93 2.24 5.71 7.47
CA GLY A 93 0.90 5.72 6.88
C GLY A 93 -0.19 5.41 7.89
N GLY A 94 -1.33 4.92 7.41
CA GLY A 94 -2.52 4.63 8.22
C GLY A 94 -2.79 3.14 8.47
N ILE A 95 -1.84 2.25 8.20
CA ILE A 95 -2.03 0.81 8.45
C ILE A 95 -1.82 0.51 9.94
N PRO A 96 -2.85 -0.01 10.67
CA PRO A 96 -2.76 -0.23 12.11
C PRO A 96 -1.54 -1.05 12.54
N ARG A 97 -1.20 -2.06 11.77
CA ARG A 97 -0.03 -2.92 12.02
C ARG A 97 1.28 -2.14 12.04
N TYR A 98 1.40 -1.13 11.16
CA TYR A 98 2.59 -0.28 11.09
C TYR A 98 2.58 0.75 12.21
N LEU A 99 1.43 1.35 12.49
CA LEU A 99 1.27 2.31 13.60
C LEU A 99 1.64 1.68 14.95
N CYS A 100 1.21 0.43 15.20
CA CYS A 100 1.57 -0.32 16.42
C CYS A 100 3.08 -0.64 16.55
N ALA A 101 3.88 -0.48 15.49
CA ALA A 101 5.32 -0.70 15.57
C ALA A 101 6.06 0.46 16.26
N PHE A 102 5.48 1.67 16.27
CA PHE A 102 6.04 2.82 16.98
C PHE A 102 5.45 2.93 18.38
N SER A 103 6.21 3.57 19.27
CA SER A 103 5.76 3.91 20.62
C SER A 103 6.03 5.39 20.90
N ASP A 104 5.02 6.11 21.36
CA ASP A 104 5.10 7.53 21.72
C ASP A 104 5.92 7.81 23.00
N ARG A 105 6.44 6.75 23.64
CA ARG A 105 7.46 6.84 24.70
C ARG A 105 8.88 7.08 24.17
N TYR A 106 9.09 6.90 22.86
CA TYR A 106 10.37 7.11 22.20
C TYR A 106 10.26 8.25 21.19
N SER A 107 11.39 8.95 20.95
CA SER A 107 11.45 9.90 19.84
C SER A 107 11.25 9.20 18.49
N ILE A 108 10.86 9.96 17.47
CA ILE A 108 10.73 9.46 16.08
C ILE A 108 12.02 8.78 15.65
N LYS A 109 13.19 9.41 15.84
CA LYS A 109 14.49 8.79 15.56
C LYS A 109 14.65 7.42 16.21
N LYS A 110 14.29 7.31 17.50
CA LYS A 110 14.46 6.03 18.23
C LYS A 110 13.49 4.96 17.77
N ASN A 111 12.31 5.33 17.34
CA ASN A 111 11.36 4.42 16.72
C ASN A 111 11.83 3.94 15.34
N ILE A 112 12.36 4.82 14.49
CA ILE A 112 12.98 4.44 13.21
C ILE A 112 14.11 3.42 13.47
N GLU A 113 15.01 3.72 14.40
CA GLU A 113 16.11 2.82 14.77
C GLU A 113 15.60 1.43 15.17
N LYS A 114 14.61 1.36 16.08
CA LYS A 114 14.14 0.09 16.67
C LYS A 114 13.17 -0.68 15.79
N ALA A 115 12.18 -0.01 15.23
CA ALA A 115 11.06 -0.65 14.56
C ALA A 115 11.28 -0.85 13.05
N ILE A 116 12.19 -0.06 12.45
CA ILE A 116 12.45 -0.13 11.03
C ILE A 116 13.87 -0.64 10.75
N MET A 117 14.91 -0.04 11.36
CA MET A 117 16.30 -0.29 10.97
C MET A 117 16.98 -1.43 11.74
N SER A 118 16.39 -1.95 12.83
CA SER A 118 16.98 -3.05 13.58
C SER A 118 16.83 -4.37 12.86
N ASN A 119 17.84 -5.24 12.99
CA ASN A 119 17.80 -6.59 12.43
C ASN A 119 16.61 -7.39 12.95
N GLY A 120 15.84 -7.97 12.03
CA GLY A 120 14.63 -8.71 12.35
C GLY A 120 13.40 -7.86 12.67
N ALA A 121 13.50 -6.53 12.56
CA ALA A 121 12.34 -5.66 12.63
C ALA A 121 11.38 -5.96 11.48
N PHE A 122 10.10 -6.13 11.81
CA PHE A 122 9.07 -6.46 10.83
C PHE A 122 9.05 -5.48 9.65
N LEU A 123 9.16 -4.18 9.93
CA LEU A 123 9.10 -3.14 8.91
C LEU A 123 10.35 -3.06 8.01
N TYR A 124 11.46 -3.71 8.38
CA TYR A 124 12.70 -3.64 7.59
C TYR A 124 12.57 -4.23 6.19
N ASP A 125 11.87 -5.37 6.06
CA ASP A 125 11.72 -6.12 4.81
C ASP A 125 10.27 -6.14 4.28
N GLU A 126 9.32 -5.58 4.99
CA GLU A 126 7.88 -5.70 4.72
C GLU A 126 7.51 -5.40 3.25
N PRO A 127 7.92 -4.26 2.63
CA PRO A 127 7.56 -3.99 1.24
C PRO A 127 8.11 -5.01 0.24
N GLN A 128 9.32 -5.52 0.47
CA GLN A 128 9.90 -6.55 -0.39
C GLN A 128 9.22 -7.91 -0.21
N MET A 129 8.83 -8.26 1.01
CA MET A 129 8.12 -9.50 1.29
C MET A 129 6.76 -9.53 0.61
N LEU A 130 6.01 -8.41 0.68
CA LEU A 130 4.72 -8.30 0.00
C LEU A 130 4.87 -8.46 -1.52
N LEU A 131 5.81 -7.77 -2.15
CA LEU A 131 6.01 -7.92 -3.59
C LEU A 131 6.42 -9.35 -4.00
N LYS A 132 7.24 -10.04 -3.18
CA LYS A 132 7.63 -11.43 -3.44
C LYS A 132 6.46 -12.40 -3.34
N SER A 133 5.50 -12.15 -2.46
CA SER A 133 4.31 -12.99 -2.32
C SER A 133 3.31 -12.82 -3.46
N GLU A 134 3.21 -11.62 -4.04
CA GLU A 134 2.19 -11.26 -5.02
C GLU A 134 2.69 -11.32 -6.47
N LEU A 135 4.01 -11.18 -6.71
CA LEU A 135 4.55 -10.98 -8.05
C LEU A 135 5.67 -11.96 -8.39
N ARG A 136 5.68 -12.41 -9.65
CA ARG A 136 6.68 -13.36 -10.16
C ARG A 136 8.07 -12.75 -10.37
N GLU A 137 8.13 -11.46 -10.75
CA GLU A 137 9.37 -10.73 -11.05
C GLU A 137 9.51 -9.48 -10.16
N PRO A 138 9.66 -9.63 -8.83
CA PRO A 138 9.61 -8.49 -7.90
C PRO A 138 10.72 -7.46 -8.12
N GLY A 139 11.82 -7.81 -8.76
CA GLY A 139 12.96 -6.89 -8.99
C GLY A 139 12.56 -5.65 -9.79
N VAL A 140 11.87 -5.84 -10.94
CA VAL A 140 11.46 -4.73 -11.80
C VAL A 140 10.44 -3.83 -11.08
N TYR A 141 9.51 -4.42 -10.34
CA TYR A 141 8.52 -3.67 -9.57
C TYR A 141 9.16 -2.83 -8.46
N ASN A 142 10.16 -3.38 -7.77
CA ASN A 142 10.95 -2.61 -6.80
C ASN A 142 11.60 -1.38 -7.44
N SER A 143 12.22 -1.53 -8.62
CA SER A 143 12.84 -0.41 -9.34
C SER A 143 11.83 0.65 -9.77
N ILE A 144 10.62 0.25 -10.17
CA ILE A 144 9.53 1.18 -10.50
C ILE A 144 9.09 1.96 -9.25
N LEU A 145 8.85 1.28 -8.13
CA LEU A 145 8.42 1.91 -6.89
C LEU A 145 9.49 2.85 -6.33
N GLU A 146 10.77 2.47 -6.44
CA GLU A 146 11.90 3.35 -6.10
C GLU A 146 11.93 4.60 -6.99
N ALA A 147 11.80 4.46 -8.32
CA ALA A 147 11.76 5.59 -9.24
C ALA A 147 10.65 6.57 -8.88
N ILE A 148 9.43 6.05 -8.60
CA ILE A 148 8.30 6.88 -8.20
C ILE A 148 8.55 7.57 -6.84
N ALA A 149 9.08 6.84 -5.84
CA ALA A 149 9.40 7.39 -4.53
C ALA A 149 10.44 8.52 -4.60
N ARG A 150 11.31 8.49 -5.60
CA ARG A 150 12.34 9.51 -5.87
C ARG A 150 11.88 10.61 -6.85
N GLY A 151 10.57 10.70 -7.13
CA GLY A 151 9.98 11.75 -7.96
C GLY A 151 10.05 11.51 -9.47
N ARG A 152 10.53 10.33 -9.94
CA ARG A 152 10.45 9.90 -11.35
C ARG A 152 9.08 9.27 -11.58
N ASN A 153 8.06 10.12 -11.77
CA ASN A 153 6.66 9.71 -11.64
C ASN A 153 5.88 9.69 -12.96
N ARG A 154 6.54 9.99 -14.11
CA ARG A 154 5.95 9.84 -15.44
C ARG A 154 6.41 8.57 -16.11
N ILE A 155 5.57 7.96 -16.95
CA ILE A 155 5.91 6.72 -17.69
C ILE A 155 7.27 6.82 -18.40
N SER A 156 7.56 7.97 -19.04
CA SER A 156 8.86 8.16 -19.72
C SER A 156 10.02 8.13 -18.74
N GLU A 157 9.92 8.85 -17.63
CA GLU A 157 10.96 8.92 -16.59
C GLU A 157 11.20 7.56 -15.93
N ILE A 158 10.10 6.82 -15.63
CA ILE A 158 10.16 5.47 -15.07
C ILE A 158 10.83 4.53 -16.06
N SER A 159 10.37 4.50 -17.32
CA SER A 159 10.91 3.67 -18.40
C SER A 159 12.41 3.90 -18.60
N ASP A 160 12.83 5.16 -18.62
CA ASP A 160 14.25 5.54 -18.78
C ASP A 160 15.07 5.10 -17.55
N THR A 161 14.51 5.20 -16.33
CA THR A 161 15.20 4.83 -15.10
C THR A 161 15.40 3.32 -14.96
N ILE A 162 14.41 2.52 -15.36
CA ILE A 162 14.48 1.06 -15.24
C ILE A 162 15.05 0.38 -16.51
N HIS A 163 15.39 1.17 -17.55
CA HIS A 163 15.92 0.70 -18.83
C HIS A 163 15.01 -0.32 -19.53
N GLU A 164 13.69 -0.14 -19.44
CA GLU A 164 12.68 -0.98 -20.09
C GLU A 164 11.86 -0.20 -21.12
N GLU A 165 11.32 -0.90 -22.12
CA GLU A 165 10.43 -0.28 -23.11
C GLU A 165 9.15 0.25 -22.46
N LYS A 166 8.64 1.40 -22.94
CA LYS A 166 7.40 2.03 -22.42
C LYS A 166 6.21 1.08 -22.45
N SER A 167 6.08 0.27 -23.49
CA SER A 167 5.00 -0.73 -23.64
C SER A 167 4.99 -1.77 -22.51
N LYS A 168 6.19 -2.19 -22.11
CA LYS A 168 6.40 -3.16 -21.03
C LYS A 168 6.19 -2.49 -19.67
N CYS A 169 6.70 -1.25 -19.53
CA CYS A 169 6.50 -0.44 -18.33
C CYS A 169 5.01 -0.22 -18.02
N VAL A 170 4.17 0.04 -19.02
CA VAL A 170 2.70 0.18 -18.86
C VAL A 170 2.09 -1.06 -18.22
N LYS A 171 2.53 -2.26 -18.58
CA LYS A 171 2.02 -3.53 -18.00
C LYS A 171 2.36 -3.64 -16.52
N TYR A 172 3.60 -3.31 -16.14
CA TYR A 172 4.03 -3.32 -14.75
C TYR A 172 3.26 -2.27 -13.91
N ILE A 173 3.11 -1.06 -14.44
CA ILE A 173 2.31 -0.01 -13.81
C ILE A 173 0.85 -0.44 -13.64
N SER A 174 0.25 -1.09 -14.64
CA SER A 174 -1.12 -1.60 -14.53
C SER A 174 -1.27 -2.64 -13.42
N ALA A 175 -0.27 -3.51 -13.23
CA ALA A 175 -0.27 -4.46 -12.12
C ALA A 175 -0.18 -3.75 -10.76
N LEU A 176 0.71 -2.76 -10.62
CA LEU A 176 0.85 -1.97 -9.38
C LEU A 176 -0.42 -1.15 -9.06
N LEU A 177 -1.10 -0.63 -10.08
CA LEU A 177 -2.41 0.04 -9.93
C LEU A 177 -3.49 -0.95 -9.46
N ALA A 178 -3.52 -2.16 -10.03
CA ALA A 178 -4.47 -3.20 -9.61
C ALA A 178 -4.22 -3.66 -8.17
N MET A 179 -2.96 -3.69 -7.72
CA MET A 179 -2.58 -3.96 -6.34
C MET A 179 -2.79 -2.75 -5.42
N ARG A 180 -3.15 -1.59 -5.95
CA ARG A 180 -3.29 -0.32 -5.23
C ARG A 180 -2.01 0.15 -4.49
N LEU A 181 -0.85 -0.28 -4.93
CA LEU A 181 0.43 0.21 -4.41
C LEU A 181 0.77 1.60 -4.94
N ILE A 182 0.26 1.92 -6.11
CA ILE A 182 0.36 3.25 -6.72
C ILE A 182 -1.01 3.74 -7.16
N GLU A 183 -1.13 5.04 -7.30
CA GLU A 183 -2.29 5.73 -7.87
C GLU A 183 -1.89 6.56 -9.08
N LYS A 184 -2.87 6.81 -9.96
CA LYS A 184 -2.73 7.63 -11.14
C LYS A 184 -3.34 9.01 -10.86
N LYS A 185 -2.55 10.07 -10.97
CA LYS A 185 -3.00 11.46 -10.83
C LYS A 185 -2.99 12.13 -12.21
N VAL A 186 -4.14 12.65 -12.61
CA VAL A 186 -4.32 13.38 -13.88
C VAL A 186 -4.65 14.83 -13.53
N PRO A 187 -4.02 15.83 -14.19
CA PRO A 187 -4.34 17.23 -13.95
C PRO A 187 -5.82 17.52 -14.24
N CYS A 188 -6.42 18.43 -13.46
CA CYS A 188 -7.80 18.84 -13.64
C CYS A 188 -8.01 19.40 -15.06
N GLY A 189 -9.10 18.95 -15.73
CA GLY A 189 -9.43 19.36 -17.10
C GLY A 189 -8.73 18.56 -18.21
N GLU A 190 -7.85 17.61 -17.88
CA GLU A 190 -7.22 16.71 -18.85
C GLU A 190 -7.90 15.34 -18.90
N GLY A 191 -7.85 14.66 -20.06
CA GLY A 191 -8.38 13.30 -20.20
C GLY A 191 -7.48 12.25 -19.56
N GLU A 192 -8.03 11.06 -19.28
CA GLU A 192 -7.32 9.94 -18.61
C GLU A 192 -6.02 9.48 -19.31
N SER A 193 -5.86 9.75 -20.61
CA SER A 193 -4.68 9.44 -21.41
C SER A 193 -3.68 10.57 -21.51
N SER A 194 -3.80 11.62 -20.68
CA SER A 194 -2.92 12.78 -20.73
C SER A 194 -1.45 12.40 -20.52
N ARG A 195 -0.57 13.00 -21.33
CA ARG A 195 0.89 12.86 -21.17
C ARG A 195 1.41 13.51 -19.87
N LYS A 196 0.58 14.31 -19.21
CA LYS A 196 0.88 14.95 -17.92
C LYS A 196 0.51 14.08 -16.72
N THR A 197 0.00 12.86 -16.99
CA THR A 197 -0.28 11.87 -15.94
C THR A 197 0.97 11.57 -15.14
N ILE A 198 0.82 11.57 -13.82
CA ILE A 198 1.85 11.15 -12.88
C ILE A 198 1.34 9.97 -12.03
N TYR A 199 2.28 9.19 -11.53
CA TYR A 199 2.02 8.08 -10.60
C TYR A 199 2.61 8.42 -9.25
N SER A 200 1.90 8.10 -8.17
CA SER A 200 2.38 8.27 -6.80
C SER A 200 2.12 7.00 -5.99
N LEU A 201 2.96 6.75 -5.00
CA LEU A 201 2.74 5.69 -4.02
C LEU A 201 1.52 6.05 -3.17
N THR A 202 0.65 5.08 -2.93
CA THR A 202 -0.58 5.27 -2.13
C THR A 202 -0.32 5.25 -0.64
N ASP A 203 0.67 4.47 -0.21
CA ASP A 203 1.01 4.28 1.19
C ASP A 203 2.28 5.06 1.57
N ASN A 204 2.21 5.81 2.69
CA ASN A 204 3.33 6.63 3.15
C ASN A 204 4.51 5.79 3.62
N PHE A 205 4.27 4.62 4.23
CA PHE A 205 5.36 3.74 4.65
C PHE A 205 6.14 3.22 3.45
N TYR A 206 5.47 2.84 2.37
CA TYR A 206 6.12 2.45 1.12
C TYR A 206 6.90 3.61 0.52
N ARG A 207 6.33 4.83 0.51
CA ARG A 207 7.02 6.04 0.06
C ARG A 207 8.30 6.27 0.87
N PHE A 208 8.22 6.23 2.20
CA PHE A 208 9.35 6.35 3.11
C PHE A 208 10.41 5.26 2.87
N TRP A 209 9.98 4.02 2.79
CA TRP A 209 10.86 2.87 2.68
C TRP A 209 11.65 2.86 1.36
N TYR A 210 10.99 3.11 0.22
CA TYR A 210 11.66 3.18 -1.08
C TYR A 210 12.54 4.42 -1.21
N HIS A 211 12.15 5.54 -0.58
CA HIS A 211 12.94 6.77 -0.62
C HIS A 211 14.25 6.64 0.16
N TYR A 212 14.18 6.12 1.39
CA TYR A 212 15.34 6.08 2.29
C TYR A 212 16.05 4.74 2.34
N ILE A 213 15.32 3.63 2.39
CA ILE A 213 15.88 2.35 2.81
C ILE A 213 16.31 1.51 1.62
N PHE A 214 15.47 1.35 0.61
CA PHE A 214 15.69 0.39 -0.47
C PHE A 214 17.07 0.49 -1.11
N ALA A 215 17.46 1.66 -1.61
CA ALA A 215 18.74 1.86 -2.27
C ALA A 215 19.93 1.97 -1.33
N ASN A 216 19.69 2.29 -0.05
CA ASN A 216 20.75 2.49 0.94
C ASN A 216 20.90 1.30 1.88
N LYS A 217 20.22 0.18 1.61
CA LYS A 217 20.16 -0.97 2.51
C LYS A 217 21.54 -1.48 2.90
N SER A 218 22.41 -1.73 1.92
CA SER A 218 23.78 -2.21 2.16
C SER A 218 24.61 -1.21 2.97
N TYR A 219 24.45 0.10 2.72
CA TYR A 219 25.12 1.12 3.52
C TYR A 219 24.63 1.12 4.97
N TYR A 220 23.33 1.03 5.19
CA TYR A 220 22.74 1.03 6.53
C TYR A 220 23.08 -0.25 7.33
N GLU A 221 23.25 -1.38 6.66
CA GLU A 221 23.75 -2.62 7.28
C GLU A 221 25.18 -2.46 7.84
N ILE A 222 26.01 -1.64 7.17
CA ILE A 222 27.38 -1.37 7.62
C ILE A 222 27.43 -0.35 8.76
N VAL A 223 26.71 0.76 8.64
CA VAL A 223 26.77 1.85 9.63
C VAL A 223 25.92 1.61 10.87
N GLY A 224 24.97 0.69 10.76
CA GLY A 224 24.09 0.28 11.84
C GLY A 224 22.84 1.15 12.06
N PRO A 225 21.87 0.65 12.81
CA PRO A 225 20.52 1.25 12.93
C PRO A 225 20.50 2.69 13.45
N ASN A 226 21.35 3.03 14.41
CA ASN A 226 21.37 4.38 14.99
C ASN A 226 21.88 5.42 14.00
N ALA A 227 22.96 5.11 13.26
CA ALA A 227 23.50 6.00 12.24
C ALA A 227 22.51 6.15 11.07
N ALA A 228 21.90 5.06 10.62
CA ALA A 228 20.85 5.07 9.60
C ALA A 228 19.67 5.98 10.00
N ALA A 229 19.15 5.82 11.22
CA ALA A 229 18.07 6.69 11.73
C ALA A 229 18.50 8.17 11.82
N ALA A 230 19.75 8.43 12.18
CA ALA A 230 20.29 9.80 12.21
C ALA A 230 20.39 10.40 10.80
N ASP A 231 20.81 9.63 9.81
CA ASP A 231 20.89 10.09 8.42
C ASP A 231 19.50 10.41 7.85
N ILE A 232 18.52 9.55 8.08
CA ILE A 232 17.12 9.76 7.68
C ILE A 232 16.56 11.06 8.27
N MET A 233 16.84 11.34 9.54
CA MET A 233 16.33 12.54 10.22
C MET A 233 16.94 13.86 9.71
N LYS A 234 18.01 13.84 8.91
CA LYS A 234 18.63 15.07 8.39
C LYS A 234 17.77 15.79 7.36
N ASP A 235 17.07 15.06 6.54
CA ASP A 235 16.25 15.59 5.44
C ASP A 235 14.78 15.17 5.50
N ILE A 236 14.33 14.61 6.63
CA ILE A 236 12.96 14.16 6.82
C ILE A 236 11.94 15.29 6.56
N SER A 237 12.29 16.54 6.82
CA SER A 237 11.42 17.69 6.59
C SER A 237 11.09 17.87 5.10
N ASP A 238 12.05 17.66 4.21
CA ASP A 238 11.86 17.75 2.75
C ASP A 238 10.95 16.61 2.26
N PHE A 239 11.15 15.41 2.80
CA PHE A 239 10.29 14.25 2.55
C PHE A 239 8.84 14.52 2.95
N MET A 240 8.61 15.24 4.05
CA MET A 240 7.28 15.51 4.59
C MET A 240 6.47 16.51 3.75
N GLY A 241 7.08 17.29 2.86
CA GLY A 241 6.36 18.28 2.05
C GLY A 241 5.16 17.69 1.29
N PRO A 242 5.36 16.70 0.40
CA PRO A 242 4.27 16.04 -0.32
C PRO A 242 3.27 15.30 0.60
N VAL A 243 3.74 14.75 1.72
CA VAL A 243 2.88 14.09 2.70
C VAL A 243 1.92 15.10 3.33
N PHE A 244 2.43 16.27 3.69
CA PHE A 244 1.61 17.33 4.27
C PHE A 244 0.55 17.85 3.30
N GLU A 245 0.88 17.98 2.01
CA GLU A 245 -0.11 18.30 0.98
C GLU A 245 -1.22 17.24 0.91
N ASP A 246 -0.87 15.96 0.95
CA ASP A 246 -1.85 14.87 0.91
C ASP A 246 -2.71 14.85 2.19
N ILE A 247 -2.15 15.18 3.37
CA ILE A 247 -2.91 15.37 4.60
C ILE A 247 -3.89 16.55 4.46
N CYS A 248 -3.46 17.70 3.97
CA CYS A 248 -4.35 18.83 3.75
C CYS A 248 -5.54 18.48 2.85
N LYS A 249 -5.32 17.66 1.82
CA LYS A 249 -6.40 17.20 0.92
C LYS A 249 -7.43 16.27 1.59
N GLN A 250 -7.09 15.64 2.72
CA GLN A 250 -8.05 14.80 3.46
C GLN A 250 -9.15 15.64 4.12
N TYR A 251 -8.92 16.96 4.32
CA TYR A 251 -9.81 17.86 5.07
C TYR A 251 -10.30 19.06 4.25
N LEU A 252 -10.04 19.10 2.95
CA LEU A 252 -10.57 20.11 2.00
C LEU A 252 -11.76 19.56 1.21
#